data_9927db21fcb122868efba296d3c69c28
#
_entry.id   9927db21fcb122868efba296d3c69c28
#
_cell.length_a   1.000
_cell.length_b   1.000
_cell.length_c   1.000
_cell.angle_alpha   90.00
_cell.angle_beta   90.00
_cell.angle_gamma   90.00
#
_symmetry.space_group_name_H-M   'P 1'
#
loop_
_entity.id
_entity.type
_entity.pdbx_description
1 polymer ?
#
loop_
_entity_poly.entity_id
_entity_poly.type
_entity_poly.pdbx_seq_one_letter_code
_entity_poly.pdbx_strand_id
1 'polypeptide(L)'
;MSRLLTLAIVFVGIVPAFAADLAFKDQELATKLTVGYAVRLLDMNGDRRLDIAVVDSDRILWLENPNWTEHVISQGQTKKDNVCFAPHDINGDGRVDFAVGADWRPSDTKTGGTIQWITGGKNPAEPWSLHPIGEHPVVHRMNFADLDRDGKQELIVSPLMGRGTTRPNFSETGTPLLVFPIPADPVRGPWEPQVICDDVHVTHNFQVTDINGDEQPEILLVSFEGVSLLEREPAGTWRRTLIGTGNQQTSPNKGASEIKRGRLAGGGDYIATIEPWHGHQVVVYTRPAAERPKLSKPGEQGDWLWTRHVLDEDLKWGHAVWCANLDGDDDEELVIGVRDNASETSKCGVRIYDPQDAAQGKWSRQLVDPGSVAVEDLAAGDLNGDGQIDLVAVGRATHNVKIYWNGAK
;
A
#
# COMPACT_ATOMS: atom_id res chain seq x y z
N MET A 1 -62.67 -38.34 9.43
CA MET A 1 -61.36 -38.58 10.01
C MET A 1 -60.37 -37.66 9.40
N SER A 2 -60.13 -36.52 10.04
CA SER A 2 -59.23 -35.46 9.58
C SER A 2 -57.86 -35.67 10.21
N ARG A 3 -56.83 -35.87 9.40
CA ARG A 3 -55.43 -36.00 9.91
C ARG A 3 -54.82 -34.58 9.92
N LEU A 4 -54.54 -34.06 11.11
CA LEU A 4 -53.68 -32.90 11.27
C LEU A 4 -52.23 -33.31 10.97
N LEU A 5 -51.61 -32.62 10.02
CA LEU A 5 -50.15 -32.67 9.77
C LEU A 5 -49.52 -31.59 10.65
N THR A 6 -48.69 -32.01 11.62
CA THR A 6 -47.90 -31.11 12.43
C THR A 6 -46.57 -30.84 11.71
N LEU A 7 -46.38 -29.60 11.25
CA LEU A 7 -45.12 -29.15 10.64
C LEU A 7 -44.15 -28.78 11.80
N ALA A 8 -43.08 -29.52 11.96
CA ALA A 8 -42.01 -29.17 12.90
C ALA A 8 -41.03 -28.20 12.17
N ILE A 9 -40.99 -26.96 12.63
CA ILE A 9 -39.97 -25.99 12.20
C ILE A 9 -38.73 -26.23 13.04
N VAL A 10 -37.65 -26.72 12.42
CA VAL A 10 -36.35 -26.83 13.02
C VAL A 10 -35.66 -25.45 12.87
N PHE A 11 -35.51 -24.72 13.95
CA PHE A 11 -34.65 -23.56 14.02
C PHE A 11 -33.20 -24.09 14.09
N VAL A 12 -32.45 -23.95 12.98
CA VAL A 12 -31.01 -24.06 13.02
C VAL A 12 -30.50 -22.70 13.53
N GLY A 13 -30.14 -22.67 14.80
CA GLY A 13 -29.43 -21.53 15.37
C GLY A 13 -28.07 -21.42 14.72
N ILE A 14 -27.85 -20.35 14.00
CA ILE A 14 -26.50 -19.95 13.57
C ILE A 14 -25.78 -19.52 14.86
N VAL A 15 -24.88 -20.38 15.36
CA VAL A 15 -23.90 -19.99 16.39
C VAL A 15 -22.90 -19.12 15.64
N PRO A 16 -22.66 -17.84 16.02
CA PRO A 16 -21.57 -17.10 15.47
C PRO A 16 -20.28 -17.88 15.72
N ALA A 17 -19.56 -18.22 14.66
CA ALA A 17 -18.21 -18.72 14.79
C ALA A 17 -17.40 -17.56 15.37
N PHE A 18 -16.90 -17.69 16.59
CA PHE A 18 -15.84 -16.81 17.07
C PHE A 18 -14.65 -17.05 16.15
N ALA A 19 -14.14 -15.99 15.50
CA ALA A 19 -12.90 -16.05 14.77
C ALA A 19 -11.85 -16.71 15.68
N ALA A 20 -11.22 -17.76 15.19
CA ALA A 20 -10.13 -18.39 15.92
C ALA A 20 -8.94 -17.43 15.88
N ASP A 21 -8.24 -17.26 17.01
CA ASP A 21 -6.98 -16.50 17.02
C ASP A 21 -6.07 -17.03 15.91
N LEU A 22 -5.66 -16.16 14.98
CA LEU A 22 -4.73 -16.49 13.92
C LEU A 22 -3.39 -16.93 14.51
N ALA A 23 -2.86 -18.07 14.04
CA ALA A 23 -1.60 -18.61 14.52
C ALA A 23 -0.49 -18.32 13.50
N PHE A 24 0.45 -17.47 13.88
CA PHE A 24 1.63 -17.17 13.07
C PHE A 24 2.89 -17.75 13.71
N LYS A 25 3.77 -18.26 12.84
CA LYS A 25 5.13 -18.62 13.19
C LYS A 25 6.08 -17.68 12.47
N ASP A 26 6.87 -16.92 13.20
CA ASP A 26 7.82 -16.00 12.62
C ASP A 26 9.12 -16.69 12.17
N GLN A 27 9.70 -16.17 11.10
CA GLN A 27 11.01 -16.54 10.58
C GLN A 27 11.75 -15.27 10.20
N GLU A 28 12.88 -15.02 10.83
CA GLU A 28 13.81 -13.97 10.40
C GLU A 28 14.74 -14.53 9.32
N LEU A 29 14.87 -13.81 8.20
CA LEU A 29 15.76 -14.20 7.11
C LEU A 29 17.19 -13.71 7.40
N ALA A 30 18.18 -14.41 6.83
CA ALA A 30 19.60 -14.10 7.08
C ALA A 30 20.05 -12.76 6.46
N THR A 31 19.27 -12.19 5.57
CA THR A 31 19.53 -10.91 4.90
C THR A 31 19.50 -9.75 5.90
N LYS A 32 20.55 -8.93 5.86
CA LYS A 32 20.63 -7.69 6.64
C LYS A 32 20.50 -6.48 5.73
N LEU A 33 19.56 -5.60 6.06
CA LEU A 33 19.30 -4.36 5.34
C LEU A 33 20.04 -3.19 5.99
N THR A 34 20.30 -2.15 5.21
CA THR A 34 20.71 -0.84 5.75
C THR A 34 19.47 -0.04 6.16
N VAL A 35 18.50 0.06 5.25
CA VAL A 35 17.15 0.57 5.50
C VAL A 35 16.21 -0.19 4.56
N GLY A 36 15.38 -1.07 5.09
CA GLY A 36 14.35 -1.75 4.29
C GLY A 36 13.20 -0.80 3.97
N TYR A 37 13.28 -0.08 2.84
CA TYR A 37 12.29 0.95 2.50
C TYR A 37 10.99 0.41 1.94
N ALA A 38 11.05 -0.63 1.11
CA ALA A 38 9.87 -1.22 0.49
C ALA A 38 10.05 -2.71 0.18
N VAL A 39 8.94 -3.46 0.22
CA VAL A 39 8.89 -4.89 -0.10
C VAL A 39 7.77 -5.18 -1.10
N ARG A 40 8.03 -6.12 -2.02
CA ARG A 40 7.03 -6.66 -2.96
C ARG A 40 7.15 -8.18 -3.02
N LEU A 41 6.01 -8.85 -3.20
CA LEU A 41 5.94 -10.30 -3.43
C LEU A 41 5.59 -10.53 -4.90
N LEU A 42 6.44 -11.26 -5.61
CA LEU A 42 6.25 -11.57 -7.02
C LEU A 42 7.14 -12.76 -7.44
N ASP A 43 6.78 -13.43 -8.52
CA ASP A 43 7.59 -14.48 -9.13
C ASP A 43 8.69 -13.85 -9.99
N MET A 44 9.93 -13.87 -9.49
CA MET A 44 11.09 -13.24 -10.15
C MET A 44 11.75 -14.15 -11.19
N ASN A 45 11.62 -15.47 -11.06
CA ASN A 45 12.34 -16.46 -11.87
C ASN A 45 11.43 -17.30 -12.79
N GLY A 46 10.10 -17.14 -12.70
CA GLY A 46 9.12 -17.86 -13.51
C GLY A 46 8.76 -19.25 -12.99
N ASP A 47 9.07 -19.55 -11.71
CA ASP A 47 8.78 -20.84 -11.08
C ASP A 47 7.39 -20.94 -10.43
N ARG A 48 6.61 -19.85 -10.47
CA ARG A 48 5.25 -19.69 -9.93
C ARG A 48 5.20 -19.64 -8.40
N ARG A 49 6.28 -19.36 -7.74
CA ARG A 49 6.34 -19.04 -6.31
C ARG A 49 6.56 -17.58 -6.13
N LEU A 50 6.00 -17.04 -5.06
CA LEU A 50 6.27 -15.66 -4.72
C LEU A 50 7.64 -15.54 -4.06
N ASP A 51 8.53 -14.78 -4.68
CA ASP A 51 9.79 -14.33 -4.11
C ASP A 51 9.58 -13.01 -3.36
N ILE A 52 10.56 -12.61 -2.56
CA ILE A 52 10.53 -11.35 -1.81
C ILE A 52 11.51 -10.37 -2.44
N ALA A 53 11.03 -9.34 -3.13
CA ALA A 53 11.87 -8.24 -3.60
C ALA A 53 11.91 -7.11 -2.58
N VAL A 54 13.09 -6.54 -2.33
CA VAL A 54 13.30 -5.50 -1.33
C VAL A 54 14.13 -4.35 -1.91
N VAL A 55 13.70 -3.13 -1.62
CA VAL A 55 14.49 -1.92 -1.83
C VAL A 55 15.16 -1.54 -0.53
N ASP A 56 16.48 -1.53 -0.55
CA ASP A 56 17.36 -1.07 0.51
C ASP A 56 18.03 0.26 0.11
N SER A 57 18.62 0.96 1.05
CA SER A 57 19.19 2.29 0.87
C SER A 57 20.08 2.45 -0.38
N ASP A 58 20.96 1.50 -0.66
CA ASP A 58 21.93 1.56 -1.77
C ASP A 58 21.89 0.35 -2.71
N ARG A 59 20.95 -0.56 -2.49
CA ARG A 59 20.76 -1.77 -3.30
C ARG A 59 19.29 -2.14 -3.47
N ILE A 60 19.04 -2.93 -4.49
CA ILE A 60 17.79 -3.63 -4.74
C ILE A 60 18.12 -5.09 -4.83
N LEU A 61 17.38 -5.91 -4.14
CA LEU A 61 17.63 -7.35 -4.04
C LEU A 61 16.31 -8.13 -4.07
N TRP A 62 16.42 -9.42 -4.33
CA TRP A 62 15.32 -10.35 -4.11
C TRP A 62 15.82 -11.62 -3.42
N LEU A 63 14.93 -12.27 -2.69
CA LEU A 63 15.14 -13.48 -1.91
C LEU A 63 14.34 -14.58 -2.56
N GLU A 64 15.05 -15.58 -3.11
CA GLU A 64 14.47 -16.66 -3.90
C GLU A 64 13.80 -17.71 -3.01
N ASN A 65 12.51 -17.93 -3.23
CA ASN A 65 11.72 -18.97 -2.59
C ASN A 65 12.11 -20.37 -3.16
N PRO A 66 12.26 -21.44 -2.36
CA PRO A 66 11.94 -21.54 -0.93
C PRO A 66 13.15 -21.34 0.01
N ASN A 67 14.32 -21.16 -0.53
CA ASN A 67 15.56 -21.18 0.25
C ASN A 67 16.00 -19.80 0.72
N TRP A 68 15.33 -18.75 0.23
CA TRP A 68 15.59 -17.34 0.51
C TRP A 68 17.02 -16.93 0.16
N THR A 69 17.57 -17.53 -0.91
CA THR A 69 18.87 -17.14 -1.45
C THR A 69 18.81 -15.68 -1.91
N GLU A 70 19.73 -14.86 -1.43
CA GLU A 70 19.83 -13.45 -1.78
C GLU A 70 20.44 -13.26 -3.18
N HIS A 71 19.75 -12.52 -4.04
CA HIS A 71 20.21 -12.07 -5.34
C HIS A 71 20.19 -10.54 -5.40
N VAL A 72 21.33 -9.93 -5.66
CA VAL A 72 21.43 -8.48 -5.79
C VAL A 72 21.14 -8.06 -7.23
N ILE A 73 20.07 -7.29 -7.42
CA ILE A 73 19.65 -6.73 -8.72
C ILE A 73 20.51 -5.52 -9.08
N SER A 74 20.67 -4.61 -8.12
CA SER A 74 21.44 -3.37 -8.29
C SER A 74 22.09 -2.99 -6.98
N GLN A 75 23.36 -2.56 -7.04
CA GLN A 75 24.07 -2.00 -5.89
C GLN A 75 24.94 -0.83 -6.35
N GLY A 76 24.72 0.34 -5.75
CA GLY A 76 25.48 1.55 -6.05
C GLY A 76 25.32 2.12 -7.46
N GLN A 77 24.33 1.64 -8.25
CA GLN A 77 24.03 2.15 -9.59
C GLN A 77 23.08 3.35 -9.53
N THR A 78 22.20 3.41 -8.55
CA THR A 78 21.33 4.55 -8.25
C THR A 78 22.00 5.50 -7.28
N LYS A 79 21.53 6.74 -7.18
CA LYS A 79 21.91 7.60 -6.08
C LYS A 79 21.34 7.05 -4.78
N LYS A 80 22.07 7.29 -3.68
CA LYS A 80 21.71 6.76 -2.38
C LYS A 80 20.37 7.30 -1.91
N ASP A 81 19.75 6.63 -1.17
CA ASP A 81 18.47 6.23 -0.62
C ASP A 81 17.46 5.95 -1.74
N ASN A 82 17.39 4.66 -2.13
CA ASN A 82 16.25 4.10 -2.89
C ASN A 82 15.07 4.01 -1.92
N VAL A 83 13.97 4.69 -2.24
CA VAL A 83 12.85 4.81 -1.30
C VAL A 83 11.61 4.03 -1.72
N CYS A 84 11.45 3.77 -3.02
CA CYS A 84 10.30 3.07 -3.56
C CYS A 84 10.65 2.37 -4.87
N PHE A 85 9.84 1.37 -5.23
CA PHE A 85 9.94 0.67 -6.51
C PHE A 85 8.60 0.06 -6.90
N ALA A 86 8.44 -0.19 -8.20
CA ALA A 86 7.27 -0.86 -8.76
C ALA A 86 7.69 -1.87 -9.82
N PRO A 87 7.26 -3.14 -9.74
CA PRO A 87 7.54 -4.17 -10.72
C PRO A 87 6.61 -4.05 -11.93
N HIS A 88 7.15 -4.22 -13.12
CA HIS A 88 6.39 -4.38 -14.37
C HIS A 88 7.34 -4.90 -15.48
N ASP A 89 6.81 -5.56 -16.50
CA ASP A 89 7.54 -5.83 -17.75
C ASP A 89 7.51 -4.55 -18.62
N ILE A 90 8.47 -3.65 -18.36
CA ILE A 90 8.49 -2.31 -18.95
C ILE A 90 8.89 -2.35 -20.45
N ASN A 91 9.75 -3.30 -20.82
CA ASN A 91 10.27 -3.41 -22.16
C ASN A 91 9.54 -4.46 -23.03
N GLY A 92 8.58 -5.20 -22.47
CA GLY A 92 7.77 -6.18 -23.17
C GLY A 92 8.51 -7.49 -23.49
N ASP A 93 9.56 -7.84 -22.74
CA ASP A 93 10.36 -9.04 -22.98
C ASP A 93 9.91 -10.28 -22.18
N GLY A 94 8.85 -10.14 -21.40
CA GLY A 94 8.23 -11.20 -20.60
C GLY A 94 8.91 -11.42 -19.24
N ARG A 95 9.81 -10.53 -18.81
CA ARG A 95 10.45 -10.57 -17.50
C ARG A 95 10.11 -9.32 -16.69
N VAL A 96 10.28 -9.44 -15.39
CA VAL A 96 10.04 -8.32 -14.48
C VAL A 96 11.20 -7.33 -14.56
N ASP A 97 10.87 -6.08 -14.81
CA ASP A 97 11.70 -4.90 -14.59
C ASP A 97 11.20 -4.15 -13.35
N PHE A 98 11.93 -3.14 -12.91
CA PHE A 98 11.49 -2.28 -11.82
C PHE A 98 11.65 -0.80 -12.17
N ALA A 99 10.58 -0.02 -11.99
CA ALA A 99 10.74 1.42 -11.79
C ALA A 99 11.23 1.66 -10.35
N VAL A 100 12.13 2.64 -10.16
CA VAL A 100 12.80 2.90 -8.89
C VAL A 100 12.88 4.39 -8.63
N GLY A 101 12.47 4.80 -7.42
CA GLY A 101 12.68 6.15 -6.89
C GLY A 101 13.90 6.17 -5.95
N ALA A 102 14.85 7.08 -6.20
CA ALA A 102 16.10 7.19 -5.44
C ALA A 102 16.51 8.66 -5.19
N ASP A 103 17.67 8.89 -4.57
CA ASP A 103 18.12 10.22 -4.13
C ASP A 103 17.13 10.85 -3.14
N TRP A 104 16.61 10.00 -2.23
CA TRP A 104 15.68 10.43 -1.20
C TRP A 104 16.33 11.39 -0.22
N ARG A 105 15.81 12.62 -0.16
CA ARG A 105 16.27 13.68 0.73
C ARG A 105 15.09 14.21 1.52
N PRO A 106 14.82 13.67 2.71
CA PRO A 106 13.65 14.09 3.49
C PRO A 106 13.57 15.59 3.65
N SER A 107 12.47 16.21 3.21
CA SER A 107 12.23 17.66 3.27
C SER A 107 13.11 18.55 2.40
N ASP A 108 13.98 18.02 1.55
CA ASP A 108 14.60 18.79 0.46
C ASP A 108 13.67 18.77 -0.75
N THR A 109 12.77 19.72 -0.81
CA THR A 109 11.76 19.85 -1.88
C THR A 109 12.29 20.51 -3.15
N LYS A 110 13.59 20.82 -3.23
CA LYS A 110 14.21 21.53 -4.36
C LYS A 110 15.11 20.65 -5.19
N THR A 111 15.78 19.68 -4.57
CA THR A 111 16.78 18.83 -5.21
C THR A 111 16.60 17.35 -4.84
N GLY A 112 17.21 16.45 -5.64
CA GLY A 112 17.10 15.02 -5.45
C GLY A 112 15.87 14.42 -6.12
N GLY A 113 15.52 13.18 -5.76
CA GLY A 113 14.35 12.48 -6.24
C GLY A 113 14.47 12.01 -7.69
N THR A 114 15.44 11.15 -7.99
CA THR A 114 15.58 10.54 -9.33
C THR A 114 14.56 9.42 -9.52
N ILE A 115 13.97 9.34 -10.71
CA ILE A 115 13.07 8.29 -11.16
C ILE A 115 13.75 7.60 -12.33
N GLN A 116 13.97 6.32 -12.23
CA GLN A 116 14.61 5.47 -13.24
C GLN A 116 13.95 4.09 -13.26
N TRP A 117 14.27 3.30 -14.27
CA TRP A 117 13.92 1.89 -14.29
C TRP A 117 15.15 1.03 -14.56
N ILE A 118 15.10 -0.21 -14.08
CA ILE A 118 16.16 -1.18 -14.22
C ILE A 118 15.62 -2.46 -14.86
N THR A 119 16.40 -3.03 -15.77
CA THR A 119 16.04 -4.25 -16.49
C THR A 119 17.18 -5.26 -16.45
N GLY A 120 16.83 -6.53 -16.26
CA GLY A 120 17.76 -7.64 -16.27
C GLY A 120 17.91 -8.29 -17.65
N GLY A 121 19.08 -8.92 -17.90
CA GLY A 121 19.27 -9.79 -19.02
C GLY A 121 18.58 -11.15 -18.83
N LYS A 122 18.88 -12.10 -19.75
CA LYS A 122 18.35 -13.49 -19.68
C LYS A 122 18.88 -14.23 -18.44
N ASN A 123 20.04 -13.84 -17.93
CA ASN A 123 20.64 -14.40 -16.72
C ASN A 123 20.43 -13.41 -15.59
N PRO A 124 19.62 -13.74 -14.56
CA PRO A 124 19.38 -12.85 -13.41
C PRO A 124 20.64 -12.49 -12.61
N ALA A 125 21.71 -13.29 -12.75
CA ALA A 125 23.00 -13.03 -12.07
C ALA A 125 23.88 -11.98 -12.82
N GLU A 126 23.49 -11.57 -14.04
CA GLU A 126 24.19 -10.50 -14.75
C GLU A 126 23.74 -9.13 -14.23
N PRO A 127 24.63 -8.12 -14.27
CA PRO A 127 24.28 -6.76 -13.85
C PRO A 127 23.10 -6.22 -14.65
N TRP A 128 22.12 -5.68 -13.95
CA TRP A 128 20.96 -5.05 -14.57
C TRP A 128 21.32 -3.66 -15.12
N SER A 129 20.65 -3.29 -16.20
CA SER A 129 20.85 -1.98 -16.87
C SER A 129 19.89 -0.96 -16.30
N LEU A 130 20.41 0.27 -16.07
CA LEU A 130 19.64 1.38 -15.52
C LEU A 130 19.33 2.42 -16.60
N HIS A 131 18.08 2.87 -16.67
CA HIS A 131 17.58 3.85 -17.64
C HIS A 131 16.81 4.97 -16.92
N PRO A 132 17.04 6.25 -17.26
CA PRO A 132 16.35 7.36 -16.63
C PRO A 132 14.88 7.46 -17.11
N ILE A 133 14.00 7.87 -16.21
CA ILE A 133 12.61 8.26 -16.50
C ILE A 133 12.45 9.77 -16.29
N GLY A 134 12.85 10.28 -15.12
CA GLY A 134 12.67 11.68 -14.77
C GLY A 134 13.19 12.00 -13.37
N GLU A 135 12.71 13.11 -12.82
CA GLU A 135 13.05 13.52 -11.46
C GLU A 135 11.92 14.31 -10.79
N HIS A 136 11.69 14.05 -9.54
CA HIS A 136 10.91 14.92 -8.67
C HIS A 136 11.48 14.87 -7.25
N PRO A 137 11.82 16.03 -6.64
CA PRO A 137 12.27 16.04 -5.24
C PRO A 137 11.31 15.29 -4.36
N VAL A 138 11.87 14.59 -3.36
CA VAL A 138 11.11 13.80 -2.41
C VAL A 138 10.18 12.76 -3.05
N VAL A 139 10.57 12.13 -4.20
CA VAL A 139 9.88 10.95 -4.73
C VAL A 139 9.65 9.92 -3.60
N HIS A 140 8.44 9.32 -3.52
CA HIS A 140 8.13 8.54 -2.32
C HIS A 140 7.40 7.21 -2.58
N ARG A 141 6.37 7.19 -3.43
CA ARG A 141 5.64 5.98 -3.78
C ARG A 141 5.42 5.89 -5.28
N MET A 142 5.38 4.66 -5.79
CA MET A 142 5.07 4.40 -7.19
C MET A 142 4.36 3.05 -7.36
N ASN A 143 3.59 2.95 -8.43
CA ASN A 143 2.94 1.72 -8.86
C ASN A 143 2.66 1.77 -10.36
N PHE A 144 2.47 0.61 -11.00
CA PHE A 144 1.95 0.50 -12.35
C PHE A 144 0.46 0.16 -12.33
N ALA A 145 -0.30 0.75 -13.23
CA ALA A 145 -1.70 0.41 -13.48
C ALA A 145 -2.13 0.87 -14.87
N ASP A 146 -3.07 0.16 -15.49
CA ASP A 146 -3.76 0.56 -16.71
C ASP A 146 -4.92 1.48 -16.32
N LEU A 147 -4.65 2.79 -16.31
CA LEU A 147 -5.59 3.81 -15.83
C LEU A 147 -6.65 4.20 -16.86
N ASP A 148 -6.44 3.91 -18.13
CA ASP A 148 -7.38 4.27 -19.20
C ASP A 148 -7.96 3.07 -19.96
N ARG A 149 -7.58 1.86 -19.54
CA ARG A 149 -8.05 0.59 -20.07
C ARG A 149 -7.66 0.39 -21.56
N ASP A 150 -6.51 0.91 -21.95
CA ASP A 150 -5.96 0.69 -23.31
C ASP A 150 -5.16 -0.63 -23.40
N GLY A 151 -5.00 -1.34 -22.29
CA GLY A 151 -4.24 -2.59 -22.17
C GLY A 151 -2.77 -2.40 -21.90
N LYS A 152 -2.30 -1.16 -21.70
CA LYS A 152 -0.95 -0.82 -21.27
C LYS A 152 -0.99 -0.22 -19.88
N GLN A 153 0.11 -0.36 -19.17
CA GLN A 153 0.20 0.21 -17.84
C GLN A 153 0.99 1.53 -17.85
N GLU A 154 0.53 2.49 -17.06
CA GLU A 154 1.23 3.72 -16.76
C GLU A 154 1.97 3.59 -15.45
N LEU A 155 3.14 4.23 -15.35
CA LEU A 155 3.83 4.42 -14.07
C LEU A 155 3.23 5.62 -13.34
N ILE A 156 2.63 5.36 -12.18
CA ILE A 156 2.11 6.38 -11.27
C ILE A 156 3.17 6.68 -10.22
N VAL A 157 3.49 7.97 -10.03
CA VAL A 157 4.48 8.40 -9.04
C VAL A 157 3.87 9.47 -8.14
N SER A 158 3.91 9.22 -6.83
CA SER A 158 3.53 10.18 -5.80
C SER A 158 4.79 10.68 -5.08
N PRO A 159 5.23 11.92 -5.34
CA PRO A 159 6.17 12.59 -4.44
C PRO A 159 5.53 12.82 -3.08
N LEU A 160 6.33 13.01 -2.04
CA LEU A 160 5.81 13.27 -0.70
C LEU A 160 5.33 14.73 -0.55
N MET A 161 5.97 15.68 -1.22
CA MET A 161 5.71 17.12 -1.07
C MET A 161 5.79 17.83 -2.42
N GLY A 162 5.10 18.96 -2.54
CA GLY A 162 5.20 19.85 -3.70
C GLY A 162 6.59 20.46 -3.84
N ARG A 163 7.04 20.64 -5.08
CA ARG A 163 8.37 21.20 -5.38
C ARG A 163 8.51 22.64 -4.83
N GLY A 164 9.57 22.89 -4.09
CA GLY A 164 9.91 24.21 -3.54
C GLY A 164 9.17 24.58 -2.26
N THR A 165 8.30 23.70 -1.75
CA THR A 165 7.58 23.93 -0.49
C THR A 165 8.50 23.89 0.73
N THR A 166 8.07 24.47 1.85
CA THR A 166 8.88 24.64 3.05
C THR A 166 8.18 24.16 4.32
N ARG A 167 8.99 23.78 5.33
CA ARG A 167 8.48 23.46 6.67
C ARG A 167 7.77 24.68 7.29
N PRO A 168 6.79 24.53 8.18
CA PRO A 168 6.31 23.25 8.71
C PRO A 168 5.21 22.58 7.87
N ASN A 169 4.51 23.31 7.03
CA ASN A 169 3.24 22.85 6.43
C ASN A 169 3.38 22.39 4.98
N PHE A 170 4.46 22.74 4.27
CA PHE A 170 4.67 22.41 2.86
C PHE A 170 3.48 22.77 1.97
N SER A 171 2.87 23.95 2.18
CA SER A 171 1.58 24.36 1.62
C SER A 171 1.66 25.42 0.51
N GLU A 172 2.87 25.78 0.07
CA GLU A 172 3.04 26.84 -0.95
C GLU A 172 2.60 26.38 -2.34
N THR A 173 2.76 25.09 -2.63
CA THR A 173 2.26 24.44 -3.85
C THR A 173 1.76 23.05 -3.53
N GLY A 174 0.75 22.58 -4.24
CA GLY A 174 0.26 21.21 -4.07
C GLY A 174 1.30 20.16 -4.50
N THR A 175 1.10 18.96 -4.03
CA THR A 175 1.91 17.80 -4.39
C THR A 175 1.33 17.14 -5.62
N PRO A 176 2.06 17.04 -6.74
CA PRO A 176 1.52 16.43 -7.94
C PRO A 176 1.47 14.90 -7.83
N LEU A 177 0.38 14.30 -8.28
CA LEU A 177 0.35 12.89 -8.63
C LEU A 177 0.66 12.76 -10.11
N LEU A 178 1.80 12.15 -10.43
CA LEU A 178 2.35 12.06 -11.78
C LEU A 178 2.01 10.71 -12.42
N VAL A 179 1.65 10.71 -13.68
CA VAL A 179 1.41 9.52 -14.49
C VAL A 179 2.30 9.57 -15.73
N PHE A 180 3.12 8.55 -15.91
CA PHE A 180 4.04 8.41 -17.04
C PHE A 180 3.56 7.26 -17.93
N PRO A 181 3.01 7.53 -19.13
CA PRO A 181 2.84 6.50 -20.14
C PRO A 181 4.19 5.88 -20.52
N ILE A 182 4.24 4.55 -20.65
CA ILE A 182 5.44 3.87 -21.13
C ILE A 182 5.63 4.18 -22.61
N PRO A 183 6.74 4.81 -23.02
CA PRO A 183 6.97 5.11 -24.43
C PRO A 183 7.21 3.84 -25.25
N ALA A 184 6.96 3.89 -26.56
CA ALA A 184 7.15 2.74 -27.46
C ALA A 184 8.59 2.20 -27.46
N ASP A 185 9.57 3.05 -27.17
CA ASP A 185 10.96 2.66 -26.87
C ASP A 185 11.28 3.18 -25.45
N PRO A 186 11.15 2.38 -24.40
CA PRO A 186 11.34 2.84 -23.03
C PRO A 186 12.79 3.20 -22.70
N VAL A 187 13.76 2.75 -23.52
CA VAL A 187 15.18 3.07 -23.35
C VAL A 187 15.54 4.44 -23.91
N ARG A 188 14.93 4.85 -25.03
CA ARG A 188 15.30 6.07 -25.78
C ARG A 188 14.18 7.09 -25.86
N GLY A 189 12.95 6.66 -25.71
CA GLY A 189 11.78 7.54 -25.78
C GLY A 189 11.69 8.47 -24.58
N PRO A 190 11.11 9.67 -24.77
CA PRO A 190 10.84 10.54 -23.66
C PRO A 190 9.70 9.95 -22.78
N TRP A 191 9.91 9.94 -21.48
CA TRP A 191 8.85 9.67 -20.50
C TRP A 191 8.24 11.01 -20.10
N GLU A 192 7.09 11.33 -20.66
CA GLU A 192 6.43 12.62 -20.43
C GLU A 192 5.34 12.49 -19.37
N PRO A 193 5.50 13.08 -18.17
CA PRO A 193 4.52 12.98 -17.12
C PRO A 193 3.27 13.79 -17.41
N GLN A 194 2.12 13.23 -17.02
CA GLN A 194 0.86 13.94 -16.89
C GLN A 194 0.58 14.16 -15.40
N VAL A 195 0.13 15.37 -15.04
CA VAL A 195 -0.31 15.66 -13.67
C VAL A 195 -1.82 15.39 -13.60
N ILE A 196 -2.24 14.48 -12.74
CA ILE A 196 -3.65 14.12 -12.58
C ILE A 196 -4.30 14.68 -11.32
N CYS A 197 -3.50 15.13 -10.36
CA CYS A 197 -3.90 15.83 -9.14
C CYS A 197 -2.71 16.66 -8.65
N ASP A 198 -2.95 17.91 -8.23
CA ASP A 198 -1.90 18.79 -7.66
C ASP A 198 -2.45 19.80 -6.64
N ASP A 199 -3.63 19.50 -6.09
CA ASP A 199 -4.37 20.37 -5.18
C ASP A 199 -4.43 19.82 -3.74
N VAL A 200 -3.56 18.85 -3.42
CA VAL A 200 -3.37 18.29 -2.08
C VAL A 200 -1.93 18.46 -1.61
N HIS A 201 -1.69 18.35 -0.31
CA HIS A 201 -0.38 18.62 0.29
C HIS A 201 0.10 17.40 1.08
N VAL A 202 1.40 17.11 0.99
CA VAL A 202 2.07 16.01 1.69
C VAL A 202 1.34 14.67 1.47
N THR A 203 1.47 14.14 0.27
CA THR A 203 0.94 12.83 -0.11
C THR A 203 1.91 11.74 0.34
N HIS A 204 1.45 10.76 1.12
CA HIS A 204 2.34 9.71 1.61
C HIS A 204 2.19 8.41 0.83
N ASN A 205 0.98 8.00 0.54
CA ASN A 205 0.69 6.77 -0.19
C ASN A 205 -0.58 6.90 -1.04
N PHE A 206 -0.73 5.97 -1.96
CA PHE A 206 -1.93 5.81 -2.78
C PHE A 206 -2.18 4.33 -3.08
N GLN A 207 -3.39 4.00 -3.47
CA GLN A 207 -3.74 2.67 -3.99
C GLN A 207 -4.62 2.82 -5.24
N VAL A 208 -4.29 2.04 -6.28
CA VAL A 208 -5.17 1.89 -7.44
C VAL A 208 -6.11 0.71 -7.18
N THR A 209 -7.39 0.92 -7.33
CA THR A 209 -8.42 -0.10 -7.09
C THR A 209 -9.73 0.27 -7.78
N ASP A 210 -10.46 -0.70 -8.26
CA ASP A 210 -11.86 -0.53 -8.65
C ASP A 210 -12.72 -0.61 -7.39
N ILE A 211 -13.11 0.57 -6.87
CA ILE A 211 -13.88 0.65 -5.62
C ILE A 211 -15.40 0.70 -5.86
N ASN A 212 -15.82 0.91 -7.08
CA ASN A 212 -17.24 1.03 -7.44
C ASN A 212 -17.78 -0.17 -8.22
N GLY A 213 -16.90 -1.08 -8.70
CA GLY A 213 -17.25 -2.30 -9.41
C GLY A 213 -17.56 -2.09 -10.91
N ASP A 214 -17.08 -0.98 -11.51
CA ASP A 214 -17.32 -0.69 -12.93
C ASP A 214 -16.16 -1.10 -13.85
N GLU A 215 -15.16 -1.77 -13.28
CA GLU A 215 -13.92 -2.22 -13.91
C GLU A 215 -12.98 -1.08 -14.34
N GLN A 216 -13.34 0.19 -14.15
CA GLN A 216 -12.45 1.33 -14.33
C GLN A 216 -11.69 1.57 -13.00
N PRO A 217 -10.35 1.57 -13.00
CA PRO A 217 -9.64 1.76 -11.75
C PRO A 217 -9.72 3.21 -11.27
N GLU A 218 -9.96 3.38 -9.98
CA GLU A 218 -9.82 4.63 -9.26
C GLU A 218 -8.50 4.65 -8.48
N ILE A 219 -8.15 5.85 -8.00
CA ILE A 219 -7.01 6.04 -7.11
C ILE A 219 -7.50 6.56 -5.75
N LEU A 220 -7.24 5.80 -4.71
CA LEU A 220 -7.32 6.27 -3.34
C LEU A 220 -6.00 6.95 -2.98
N LEU A 221 -6.06 8.20 -2.55
CA LEU A 221 -4.89 9.03 -2.23
C LEU A 221 -5.02 9.59 -0.82
N VAL A 222 -3.96 9.51 -0.03
CA VAL A 222 -3.88 10.13 1.30
C VAL A 222 -2.95 11.33 1.31
N SER A 223 -3.36 12.35 2.06
CA SER A 223 -2.67 13.63 2.17
C SER A 223 -2.94 14.33 3.49
N PHE A 224 -2.43 15.54 3.66
CA PHE A 224 -2.80 16.41 4.78
C PHE A 224 -4.28 16.81 4.76
N GLU A 225 -4.95 16.78 3.63
CA GLU A 225 -6.40 17.00 3.49
C GLU A 225 -7.22 15.78 3.96
N GLY A 226 -6.59 14.61 4.04
CA GLY A 226 -7.23 13.35 4.42
C GLY A 226 -7.21 12.32 3.30
N VAL A 227 -8.37 11.68 3.05
CA VAL A 227 -8.54 10.58 2.09
C VAL A 227 -9.33 11.07 0.89
N SER A 228 -8.73 11.01 -0.28
CA SER A 228 -9.35 11.41 -1.56
C SER A 228 -9.54 10.21 -2.47
N LEU A 229 -10.65 10.20 -3.19
CA LEU A 229 -10.94 9.31 -4.30
C LEU A 229 -10.75 10.09 -5.60
N LEU A 230 -9.85 9.63 -6.47
CA LEU A 230 -9.63 10.17 -7.80
C LEU A 230 -10.25 9.24 -8.82
N GLU A 231 -11.10 9.78 -9.69
CA GLU A 231 -11.81 9.06 -10.74
C GLU A 231 -11.52 9.68 -12.10
N ARG A 232 -11.24 8.84 -13.09
CA ARG A 232 -11.07 9.28 -14.46
C ARG A 232 -12.44 9.44 -15.12
N GLU A 233 -12.72 10.62 -15.63
CA GLU A 233 -13.96 10.91 -16.35
C GLU A 233 -13.85 10.52 -17.83
N PRO A 234 -14.97 10.31 -18.55
CA PRO A 234 -14.95 9.89 -19.95
C PRO A 234 -14.18 10.83 -20.89
N ALA A 235 -14.06 12.11 -20.50
CA ALA A 235 -13.26 13.10 -21.25
C ALA A 235 -11.76 13.01 -21.03
N GLY A 236 -11.29 12.09 -20.14
CA GLY A 236 -9.89 11.92 -19.77
C GLY A 236 -9.43 12.85 -18.65
N THR A 237 -10.28 13.70 -18.13
CA THR A 237 -10.02 14.53 -16.95
C THR A 237 -10.16 13.70 -15.66
N TRP A 238 -9.56 14.18 -14.57
CA TRP A 238 -9.67 13.54 -13.27
C TRP A 238 -10.53 14.38 -12.32
N ARG A 239 -11.35 13.71 -11.57
CA ARG A 239 -12.19 14.29 -10.53
C ARG A 239 -11.72 13.78 -9.17
N ARG A 240 -11.52 14.71 -8.22
CA ARG A 240 -11.20 14.38 -6.84
C ARG A 240 -12.43 14.56 -5.95
N THR A 241 -12.73 13.53 -5.16
CA THR A 241 -13.77 13.53 -4.12
C THR A 241 -13.12 13.28 -2.77
N LEU A 242 -13.35 14.15 -1.79
CA LEU A 242 -12.91 13.91 -0.41
C LEU A 242 -13.87 12.90 0.23
N ILE A 243 -13.31 11.76 0.68
CA ILE A 243 -14.07 10.68 1.32
C ILE A 243 -13.76 10.51 2.81
N GLY A 244 -12.69 11.13 3.29
CA GLY A 244 -12.33 11.17 4.71
C GLY A 244 -11.46 12.37 5.01
N THR A 245 -11.73 13.09 6.09
CA THR A 245 -10.96 14.29 6.45
C THR A 245 -9.61 13.98 7.09
N GLY A 246 -9.35 12.71 7.48
CA GLY A 246 -8.19 12.39 8.28
C GLY A 246 -8.23 13.07 9.66
N ASN A 247 -7.15 12.94 10.40
CA ASN A 247 -7.01 13.65 11.67
C ASN A 247 -6.55 15.10 11.41
N GLN A 248 -7.44 16.07 11.64
CA GLN A 248 -7.17 17.51 11.50
C GLN A 248 -6.88 18.22 12.84
N GLN A 249 -6.79 17.47 13.95
CA GLN A 249 -6.63 18.04 15.28
C GLN A 249 -5.16 18.31 15.66
N THR A 250 -4.23 17.81 14.85
CA THR A 250 -2.78 17.93 15.10
C THR A 250 -2.11 18.86 14.09
N SER A 251 -0.96 19.41 14.46
CA SER A 251 -0.14 20.31 13.63
C SER A 251 1.34 20.15 13.99
N PRO A 252 2.24 20.19 13.01
CA PRO A 252 2.01 20.36 11.57
C PRO A 252 1.48 19.08 10.88
N ASN A 253 1.73 17.91 11.45
CA ASN A 253 1.32 16.64 10.87
C ASN A 253 -0.19 16.46 11.07
N LYS A 254 -0.92 16.28 10.00
CA LYS A 254 -2.37 16.13 9.99
C LYS A 254 -2.80 15.17 8.86
N GLY A 255 -4.10 14.98 8.66
CA GLY A 255 -4.65 14.17 7.59
C GLY A 255 -4.42 12.68 7.78
N ALA A 256 -3.94 12.01 6.74
CA ALA A 256 -3.68 10.58 6.72
C ALA A 256 -2.36 10.26 5.99
N SER A 257 -1.76 9.09 6.26
CA SER A 257 -0.47 8.71 5.66
C SER A 257 -0.47 7.41 4.86
N GLU A 258 -1.08 6.36 5.34
CA GLU A 258 -1.13 5.07 4.65
C GLU A 258 -2.55 4.74 4.23
N ILE A 259 -2.72 3.92 3.19
CA ILE A 259 -4.05 3.60 2.69
C ILE A 259 -4.12 2.22 2.06
N LYS A 260 -5.17 1.47 2.43
CA LYS A 260 -5.63 0.26 1.74
C LYS A 260 -7.14 0.14 1.79
N ARG A 261 -7.72 -0.41 0.72
CA ARG A 261 -9.08 -0.92 0.70
C ARG A 261 -9.09 -2.35 1.20
N GLY A 262 -10.01 -2.69 2.06
CA GLY A 262 -10.34 -4.05 2.44
C GLY A 262 -11.81 -4.37 2.14
N ARG A 263 -12.11 -5.64 1.98
CA ARG A 263 -13.47 -6.14 1.75
C ARG A 263 -14.12 -6.54 3.06
N LEU A 264 -15.43 -6.36 3.13
CA LEU A 264 -16.26 -6.80 4.25
C LEU A 264 -17.18 -7.93 3.82
N ALA A 265 -17.49 -8.83 4.73
CA ALA A 265 -18.52 -9.84 4.52
C ALA A 265 -19.83 -9.21 4.03
N GLY A 266 -20.47 -9.87 3.04
CA GLY A 266 -21.70 -9.35 2.43
C GLY A 266 -21.49 -8.31 1.32
N GLY A 267 -20.23 -8.05 0.89
CA GLY A 267 -19.92 -7.27 -0.33
C GLY A 267 -19.73 -5.76 -0.10
N GLY A 268 -19.48 -5.33 1.13
CA GLY A 268 -19.07 -3.96 1.44
C GLY A 268 -17.56 -3.78 1.39
N ASP A 269 -17.14 -2.52 1.44
CA ASP A 269 -15.73 -2.14 1.53
C ASP A 269 -15.46 -1.30 2.77
N TYR A 270 -14.22 -1.36 3.26
CA TYR A 270 -13.67 -0.36 4.15
C TYR A 270 -12.37 0.20 3.57
N ILE A 271 -12.01 1.39 4.01
CA ILE A 271 -10.72 2.01 3.70
C ILE A 271 -9.96 2.17 5.01
N ALA A 272 -8.79 1.56 5.09
CA ALA A 272 -7.92 1.65 6.25
C ALA A 272 -6.84 2.69 6.04
N THR A 273 -6.54 3.46 7.10
CA THR A 273 -5.51 4.50 7.11
C THR A 273 -4.74 4.52 8.44
N ILE A 274 -3.60 5.17 8.41
CA ILE A 274 -2.87 5.62 9.60
C ILE A 274 -2.97 7.14 9.71
N GLU A 275 -3.36 7.65 10.88
CA GLU A 275 -3.62 9.06 11.10
C GLU A 275 -3.03 9.58 12.43
N PRO A 276 -2.64 10.87 12.46
CA PRO A 276 -2.36 11.76 11.34
C PRO A 276 -1.17 11.25 10.51
N TRP A 277 -0.62 12.05 9.62
CA TRP A 277 0.58 11.70 8.86
C TRP A 277 1.72 11.17 9.76
N HIS A 278 2.24 9.94 9.47
CA HIS A 278 3.13 9.15 10.33
C HIS A 278 2.58 9.02 11.77
N GLY A 279 1.29 8.67 11.86
CA GLY A 279 0.53 8.89 13.08
C GLY A 279 0.49 7.74 14.07
N HIS A 280 -0.38 7.97 15.04
CA HIS A 280 -0.59 7.11 16.20
C HIS A 280 -1.93 6.38 16.17
N GLN A 281 -2.81 6.71 15.21
CA GLN A 281 -4.14 6.10 15.10
C GLN A 281 -4.21 5.11 13.96
N VAL A 282 -4.88 3.98 14.20
CA VAL A 282 -5.43 3.11 13.16
C VAL A 282 -6.86 3.53 12.93
N VAL A 283 -7.19 3.88 11.69
CA VAL A 283 -8.51 4.38 11.34
C VAL A 283 -9.07 3.58 10.18
N VAL A 284 -10.35 3.27 10.24
CA VAL A 284 -11.11 2.73 9.11
C VAL A 284 -12.27 3.64 8.76
N TYR A 285 -12.57 3.70 7.48
CA TYR A 285 -13.72 4.39 6.93
C TYR A 285 -14.67 3.37 6.33
N THR A 286 -15.94 3.41 6.71
CA THR A 286 -16.99 2.59 6.12
C THR A 286 -17.92 3.44 5.26
N ARG A 287 -18.35 2.87 4.13
CA ARG A 287 -19.20 3.58 3.16
C ARG A 287 -20.53 3.99 3.80
N PRO A 288 -20.95 5.25 3.68
CA PRO A 288 -22.25 5.68 4.22
C PRO A 288 -23.41 5.06 3.43
N ALA A 289 -24.54 4.85 4.09
CA ALA A 289 -25.77 4.42 3.43
C ALA A 289 -26.36 5.49 2.48
N ALA A 290 -25.96 6.76 2.66
CA ALA A 290 -26.36 7.85 1.81
C ALA A 290 -25.74 7.74 0.41
N GLU A 291 -26.55 7.97 -0.62
CA GLU A 291 -26.05 8.03 -1.99
C GLU A 291 -25.00 9.14 -2.15
N ARG A 292 -24.03 8.87 -3.01
CA ARG A 292 -23.01 9.85 -3.37
C ARG A 292 -23.66 11.09 -4.01
N PRO A 293 -23.28 12.33 -3.60
CA PRO A 293 -23.75 13.55 -4.25
C PRO A 293 -23.41 13.56 -5.75
N LYS A 294 -24.39 13.91 -6.58
CA LYS A 294 -24.16 14.08 -8.02
C LYS A 294 -23.46 15.41 -8.26
N LEU A 295 -22.24 15.37 -8.74
CA LEU A 295 -21.53 16.56 -9.19
C LEU A 295 -22.00 16.92 -10.62
N SER A 296 -22.11 18.21 -10.92
CA SER A 296 -22.78 18.71 -12.12
C SER A 296 -21.84 19.04 -13.28
N LYS A 297 -20.52 19.17 -13.00
CA LYS A 297 -19.52 19.57 -14.00
C LYS A 297 -18.31 18.64 -14.01
N PRO A 298 -17.71 18.38 -15.19
CA PRO A 298 -16.44 17.67 -15.27
C PRO A 298 -15.35 18.38 -14.45
N GLY A 299 -14.53 17.60 -13.73
CA GLY A 299 -13.48 18.13 -12.87
C GLY A 299 -13.96 18.82 -11.59
N GLU A 300 -15.27 18.86 -11.34
CA GLU A 300 -15.83 19.41 -10.09
C GLU A 300 -15.36 18.57 -8.91
N GLN A 301 -14.88 19.24 -7.86
CA GLN A 301 -14.50 18.59 -6.60
C GLN A 301 -15.71 18.56 -5.66
N GLY A 302 -15.79 17.53 -4.83
CA GLY A 302 -16.87 17.41 -3.86
C GLY A 302 -16.48 16.56 -2.67
N ASP A 303 -17.37 16.52 -1.71
CA ASP A 303 -17.20 15.71 -0.50
C ASP A 303 -18.26 14.61 -0.50
N TRP A 304 -17.79 13.39 -0.21
CA TRP A 304 -18.63 12.24 0.09
C TRP A 304 -18.06 11.49 1.27
N LEU A 305 -18.18 12.10 2.45
CA LEU A 305 -17.50 11.62 3.65
C LEU A 305 -18.06 10.28 4.11
N TRP A 306 -17.17 9.32 4.25
CA TRP A 306 -17.42 8.01 4.85
C TRP A 306 -17.39 8.10 6.36
N THR A 307 -18.01 7.15 7.03
CA THR A 307 -18.01 7.09 8.49
C THR A 307 -16.63 6.69 9.00
N ARG A 308 -16.03 7.56 9.80
CA ARG A 308 -14.68 7.37 10.38
C ARG A 308 -14.76 6.65 11.71
N HIS A 309 -14.00 5.56 11.87
CA HIS A 309 -13.86 4.79 13.10
C HIS A 309 -12.38 4.72 13.50
N VAL A 310 -12.06 5.10 14.72
CA VAL A 310 -10.71 4.94 15.31
C VAL A 310 -10.67 3.60 16.02
N LEU A 311 -9.78 2.71 15.59
CA LEU A 311 -9.62 1.36 16.14
C LEU A 311 -8.55 1.30 17.22
N ASP A 312 -7.48 2.08 17.07
CA ASP A 312 -6.33 2.11 17.99
C ASP A 312 -5.70 3.51 17.99
N GLU A 313 -5.14 3.94 19.12
CA GLU A 313 -4.48 5.23 19.28
C GLU A 313 -3.06 5.09 19.87
N ASP A 314 -2.56 3.86 20.00
CA ASP A 314 -1.31 3.56 20.69
C ASP A 314 -0.13 3.30 19.74
N LEU A 315 -0.20 3.76 18.51
CA LEU A 315 0.92 3.63 17.59
C LEU A 315 1.95 4.73 17.81
N LYS A 316 3.19 4.43 17.48
CA LYS A 316 4.19 5.45 17.19
C LYS A 316 4.77 5.21 15.82
N TRP A 317 4.47 6.13 14.89
CA TRP A 317 4.86 6.00 13.51
C TRP A 317 4.33 4.69 12.89
N GLY A 318 3.00 4.57 12.84
CA GLY A 318 2.37 3.60 11.96
C GLY A 318 2.85 3.86 10.53
N HIS A 319 3.28 2.83 9.78
CA HIS A 319 3.97 3.03 8.52
C HIS A 319 3.59 2.06 7.42
N ALA A 320 2.99 0.92 7.72
CA ALA A 320 2.52 -0.04 6.74
C ALA A 320 1.07 -0.44 7.01
N VAL A 321 0.29 -0.56 5.94
CA VAL A 321 -1.11 -1.01 5.94
C VAL A 321 -1.29 -2.05 4.85
N TRP A 322 -1.93 -3.16 5.18
CA TRP A 322 -2.34 -4.19 4.22
C TRP A 322 -3.71 -4.74 4.59
N CYS A 323 -4.47 -5.20 3.60
CA CYS A 323 -5.74 -5.90 3.80
C CYS A 323 -5.67 -7.23 3.07
N ALA A 324 -6.02 -8.32 3.75
CA ALA A 324 -6.05 -9.66 3.19
C ALA A 324 -6.93 -10.57 4.05
N ASN A 325 -7.58 -11.55 3.44
CA ASN A 325 -8.29 -12.62 4.14
C ASN A 325 -7.26 -13.59 4.73
N LEU A 326 -7.05 -13.52 6.04
CA LEU A 326 -6.04 -14.29 6.76
C LEU A 326 -6.60 -15.53 7.46
N ASP A 327 -7.91 -15.55 7.78
CA ASP A 327 -8.54 -16.65 8.53
C ASP A 327 -9.47 -17.51 7.65
N GLY A 328 -9.71 -17.12 6.40
CA GLY A 328 -10.48 -17.87 5.42
C GLY A 328 -11.98 -17.64 5.48
N ASP A 329 -12.44 -16.60 6.18
CA ASP A 329 -13.84 -16.20 6.18
C ASP A 329 -14.19 -15.28 4.98
N ASP A 330 -15.32 -14.55 5.02
CA ASP A 330 -15.80 -13.76 3.88
C ASP A 330 -15.28 -12.30 3.87
N ASP A 331 -14.49 -11.88 4.88
CA ASP A 331 -13.93 -10.53 4.91
C ASP A 331 -12.38 -10.50 4.88
N GLU A 332 -11.81 -9.33 4.92
CA GLU A 332 -10.36 -9.13 4.92
C GLU A 332 -9.93 -8.43 6.19
N GLU A 333 -8.96 -9.03 6.90
CA GLU A 333 -8.32 -8.44 8.05
C GLU A 333 -7.43 -7.27 7.64
N LEU A 334 -7.34 -6.32 8.55
CA LEU A 334 -6.45 -5.18 8.46
C LEU A 334 -5.12 -5.49 9.17
N VAL A 335 -4.03 -5.47 8.43
CA VAL A 335 -2.66 -5.63 8.95
C VAL A 335 -1.98 -4.28 9.06
N ILE A 336 -1.44 -3.97 10.25
CA ILE A 336 -0.73 -2.73 10.53
C ILE A 336 0.71 -3.01 10.93
N GLY A 337 1.64 -2.38 10.22
CA GLY A 337 3.04 -2.31 10.56
C GLY A 337 3.36 -1.04 11.35
N VAL A 338 4.00 -1.19 12.51
CA VAL A 338 4.40 -0.08 13.39
C VAL A 338 5.91 0.05 13.41
N ARG A 339 6.42 1.28 13.17
CA ARG A 339 7.84 1.53 12.98
C ARG A 339 8.62 1.79 14.26
N ASP A 340 8.04 2.53 15.20
CA ASP A 340 8.74 2.96 16.42
C ASP A 340 8.01 2.49 17.69
N ASN A 341 8.76 2.42 18.79
CA ASN A 341 8.18 2.16 20.10
C ASN A 341 7.56 3.43 20.70
N ALA A 342 6.30 3.38 21.10
CA ALA A 342 5.66 4.47 21.86
C ALA A 342 5.98 4.40 23.35
N SER A 343 6.05 3.16 23.91
CA SER A 343 6.32 2.89 25.32
C SER A 343 6.86 1.47 25.47
N GLU A 344 7.12 1.02 26.71
CA GLU A 344 7.48 -0.37 26.98
C GLU A 344 6.34 -1.36 26.68
N THR A 345 5.09 -0.91 26.68
CA THR A 345 3.92 -1.72 26.41
C THR A 345 3.35 -1.53 25.01
N SER A 346 3.70 -0.46 24.31
CA SER A 346 3.32 -0.19 22.94
C SER A 346 4.56 -0.16 22.05
N LYS A 347 4.90 -1.33 21.52
CA LYS A 347 6.10 -1.58 20.71
C LYS A 347 5.82 -1.39 19.22
N CYS A 348 6.91 -1.29 18.44
CA CYS A 348 6.86 -1.54 16.99
C CYS A 348 6.42 -2.99 16.72
N GLY A 349 6.31 -3.38 15.46
CA GLY A 349 5.93 -4.74 15.08
C GLY A 349 4.65 -4.80 14.24
N VAL A 350 3.99 -5.96 14.23
CA VAL A 350 2.83 -6.24 13.38
C VAL A 350 1.59 -6.49 14.24
N ARG A 351 0.49 -5.86 13.85
CA ARG A 351 -0.83 -6.01 14.47
C ARG A 351 -1.87 -6.33 13.41
N ILE A 352 -2.86 -7.15 13.76
CA ILE A 352 -4.01 -7.48 12.93
C ILE A 352 -5.27 -6.97 13.61
N TYR A 353 -6.20 -6.46 12.81
CA TYR A 353 -7.54 -6.08 13.23
C TYR A 353 -8.53 -6.81 12.34
N ASP A 354 -9.43 -7.55 12.96
CA ASP A 354 -10.43 -8.40 12.32
C ASP A 354 -11.82 -7.77 12.51
N PRO A 355 -12.60 -7.52 11.41
CA PRO A 355 -13.91 -6.88 11.50
C PRO A 355 -14.94 -7.78 12.18
N GLN A 356 -15.58 -7.30 13.27
CA GLN A 356 -16.67 -7.96 13.96
C GLN A 356 -18.03 -7.32 13.65
N ASP A 357 -18.05 -6.01 13.54
CA ASP A 357 -19.17 -5.17 13.12
C ASP A 357 -18.57 -3.85 12.63
N ALA A 358 -18.07 -3.86 11.39
CA ALA A 358 -17.34 -2.72 10.82
C ALA A 358 -18.19 -1.46 10.76
N ALA A 359 -19.51 -1.57 10.52
CA ALA A 359 -20.43 -0.43 10.48
C ALA A 359 -20.54 0.29 11.84
N GLN A 360 -20.30 -0.42 12.94
CA GLN A 360 -20.25 0.13 14.29
C GLN A 360 -18.83 0.37 14.80
N GLY A 361 -17.81 0.17 13.96
CA GLY A 361 -16.42 0.31 14.33
C GLY A 361 -15.92 -0.74 15.33
N LYS A 362 -16.53 -1.93 15.35
CA LYS A 362 -16.13 -3.03 16.24
C LYS A 362 -15.20 -3.97 15.53
N TRP A 363 -13.99 -4.03 16.01
CA TRP A 363 -12.92 -4.87 15.49
C TRP A 363 -12.20 -5.57 16.63
N SER A 364 -11.82 -6.83 16.44
CA SER A 364 -10.90 -7.50 17.34
C SER A 364 -9.46 -7.12 16.99
N ARG A 365 -8.55 -7.18 17.95
CA ARG A 365 -7.14 -6.86 17.75
C ARG A 365 -6.27 -8.02 18.19
N GLN A 366 -5.34 -8.44 17.33
CA GLN A 366 -4.31 -9.42 17.66
C GLN A 366 -2.92 -8.82 17.45
N LEU A 367 -2.00 -9.09 18.39
CA LEU A 367 -0.60 -8.72 18.28
C LEU A 367 0.18 -9.90 17.70
N VAL A 368 0.73 -9.75 16.49
CA VAL A 368 1.51 -10.77 15.78
C VAL A 368 2.99 -10.68 16.15
N ASP A 369 3.54 -9.48 16.09
CA ASP A 369 4.94 -9.22 16.46
C ASP A 369 5.02 -8.15 17.55
N PRO A 370 5.52 -8.49 18.75
CA PRO A 370 5.56 -7.58 19.89
C PRO A 370 6.85 -6.74 19.94
N GLY A 371 7.54 -6.48 18.83
CA GLY A 371 8.67 -5.55 18.80
C GLY A 371 9.96 -6.05 18.19
N SER A 372 9.95 -7.15 17.44
CA SER A 372 11.16 -7.69 16.80
C SER A 372 11.43 -7.11 15.41
N VAL A 373 10.45 -6.41 14.82
CA VAL A 373 10.60 -5.68 13.55
C VAL A 373 10.06 -4.26 13.65
N ALA A 374 10.90 -3.29 13.30
CA ALA A 374 10.52 -1.87 13.20
C ALA A 374 9.99 -1.60 11.78
N VAL A 375 8.72 -1.90 11.55
CA VAL A 375 8.14 -2.06 10.19
C VAL A 375 8.17 -0.76 9.40
N GLU A 376 8.86 -0.77 8.26
CA GLU A 376 8.83 0.31 7.27
C GLU A 376 7.84 0.00 6.13
N ASP A 377 7.80 -1.25 5.67
CA ASP A 377 6.83 -1.72 4.68
C ASP A 377 6.44 -3.17 4.95
N LEU A 378 5.28 -3.59 4.44
CA LEU A 378 4.71 -4.91 4.63
C LEU A 378 3.99 -5.35 3.36
N ALA A 379 4.03 -6.65 3.09
CA ALA A 379 3.27 -7.29 2.02
C ALA A 379 2.67 -8.61 2.51
N ALA A 380 1.60 -9.06 1.87
CA ALA A 380 0.94 -10.33 2.17
C ALA A 380 0.76 -11.17 0.89
N GLY A 381 0.92 -12.48 1.01
CA GLY A 381 0.75 -13.45 -0.09
C GLY A 381 1.04 -14.87 0.38
N ASP A 382 0.51 -15.86 -0.34
CA ASP A 382 0.76 -17.28 -0.07
C ASP A 382 2.18 -17.65 -0.58
N LEU A 383 3.14 -17.72 0.35
CA LEU A 383 4.55 -17.97 0.03
C LEU A 383 4.90 -19.46 -0.05
N ASN A 384 4.13 -20.31 0.61
CA ASN A 384 4.41 -21.75 0.70
C ASN A 384 3.48 -22.60 -0.18
N GLY A 385 2.44 -22.00 -0.78
CA GLY A 385 1.48 -22.68 -1.66
C GLY A 385 0.43 -23.50 -0.89
N ASP A 386 0.17 -23.19 0.38
CA ASP A 386 -0.81 -23.91 1.20
C ASP A 386 -2.22 -23.30 1.14
N GLY A 387 -2.37 -22.17 0.45
CA GLY A 387 -3.63 -21.45 0.27
C GLY A 387 -3.95 -20.46 1.40
N GLN A 388 -3.08 -20.33 2.40
CA GLN A 388 -3.19 -19.31 3.44
C GLN A 388 -2.27 -18.13 3.14
N ILE A 389 -2.68 -16.94 3.52
CA ILE A 389 -1.90 -15.73 3.25
C ILE A 389 -0.89 -15.50 4.37
N ASP A 390 0.38 -15.51 4.00
CA ASP A 390 1.51 -15.18 4.87
C ASP A 390 1.80 -13.68 4.85
N LEU A 391 2.55 -13.17 5.84
CA LEU A 391 2.96 -11.79 5.90
C LEU A 391 4.49 -11.67 5.79
N VAL A 392 4.96 -10.62 5.12
CA VAL A 392 6.37 -10.25 5.07
C VAL A 392 6.53 -8.82 5.52
N ALA A 393 7.43 -8.57 6.47
CA ALA A 393 7.75 -7.24 6.95
C ALA A 393 9.25 -6.94 6.80
N VAL A 394 9.57 -5.71 6.39
CA VAL A 394 10.93 -5.18 6.36
C VAL A 394 11.11 -4.12 7.42
N GLY A 395 12.22 -4.22 8.15
CA GLY A 395 12.49 -3.39 9.31
C GLY A 395 13.48 -2.26 9.02
N ARG A 396 13.06 -1.00 9.33
CA ARG A 396 13.92 0.17 9.23
C ARG A 396 15.05 0.16 10.27
N ALA A 397 14.69 0.23 11.55
CA ALA A 397 15.65 0.31 12.65
C ALA A 397 16.16 -1.06 13.11
N THR A 398 15.48 -2.13 12.79
CA THR A 398 15.87 -3.50 13.08
C THR A 398 16.68 -4.14 11.96
N HIS A 399 16.72 -3.53 10.75
CA HIS A 399 17.55 -3.95 9.63
C HIS A 399 17.31 -5.39 9.16
N ASN A 400 16.10 -5.92 9.36
CA ASN A 400 15.75 -7.30 9.10
C ASN A 400 14.62 -7.48 8.09
N VAL A 401 14.46 -8.70 7.60
CA VAL A 401 13.33 -9.19 6.83
C VAL A 401 12.71 -10.34 7.61
N LYS A 402 11.42 -10.28 7.88
CA LYS A 402 10.69 -11.33 8.60
C LYS A 402 9.51 -11.84 7.81
N ILE A 403 9.31 -13.14 7.84
CA ILE A 403 8.11 -13.82 7.36
C ILE A 403 7.30 -14.25 8.59
N TYR A 404 6.00 -14.10 8.51
CA TYR A 404 5.03 -14.64 9.46
C TYR A 404 4.17 -15.66 8.72
N TRP A 405 4.48 -16.93 8.91
CA TRP A 405 3.78 -18.06 8.32
C TRP A 405 2.43 -18.25 8.98
N ASN A 406 1.35 -18.12 8.21
CA ASN A 406 -0.01 -18.31 8.69
C ASN A 406 -0.32 -19.80 8.84
N GLY A 407 -1.10 -20.18 9.86
CA GLY A 407 -1.51 -21.56 10.08
C GLY A 407 -0.40 -22.55 10.45
N ALA A 408 0.85 -22.10 10.63
CA ALA A 408 1.96 -22.96 11.03
C ALA A 408 1.76 -23.45 12.48
N LYS A 409 1.53 -24.75 12.62
CA LYS A 409 1.38 -25.46 13.92
C LYS A 409 2.73 -25.88 14.48
#